data_e7f557550a8e2b9a23755f6a1c630a4f
#
_entry.id   e7f557550a8e2b9a23755f6a1c630a4f
#
_cell.length_a   1.000
_cell.length_b   1.000
_cell.length_c   1.000
_cell.angle_alpha   90.00
_cell.angle_beta   90.00
_cell.angle_gamma   90.00
#
_symmetry.space_group_name_H-M   'P 1'
#
loop_
_entity.id
_entity.type
_entity.pdbx_description
1 polymer ?
#
loop_
_entity_poly.entity_id
_entity_poly.type
_entity_poly.pdbx_seq_one_letter_code
_entity_poly.pdbx_strand_id
1 'polypeptide(L)'
;MDKMTRERLIAYRSNKAEILELEYVLENRWKSDTMIGNDVVFDYSKGYPMPQTVVGFDQKKYERLQERDLNRKKWLEKECEEIEEFVEGIPDSITRRIFRIYFIDGRKPVKQKDVAKKVHMDQSSISRKIDDYLKTA
;
A
#
# COMPACT_ATOMS: atom_id res chain seq x y z
N MET A 1 3.20 3.51 19.27
CA MET A 1 2.47 2.87 18.19
C MET A 1 1.13 3.55 17.98
N ASP A 2 0.87 3.98 16.77
CA ASP A 2 -0.39 4.65 16.49
C ASP A 2 -1.54 3.67 16.54
N LYS A 3 -2.66 4.13 17.12
CA LYS A 3 -3.85 3.31 17.23
C LYS A 3 -4.42 3.00 15.84
N MET A 4 -4.91 1.78 15.64
CA MET A 4 -5.61 1.43 14.41
C MET A 4 -6.93 2.20 14.35
N THR A 5 -7.20 2.81 13.20
CA THR A 5 -8.40 3.61 12.96
C THR A 5 -9.09 3.16 11.68
N ARG A 6 -10.36 3.56 11.55
CA ARG A 6 -11.12 3.26 10.33
C ARG A 6 -10.47 3.90 9.10
N GLU A 7 -9.94 5.11 9.25
CA GLU A 7 -9.26 5.84 8.18
C GLU A 7 -8.02 5.08 7.67
N ARG A 8 -7.22 4.54 8.58
CA ARG A 8 -6.06 3.72 8.20
C ARG A 8 -6.48 2.49 7.44
N LEU A 9 -7.54 1.82 7.90
CA LEU A 9 -8.07 0.62 7.25
C LEU A 9 -8.62 0.93 5.86
N ILE A 10 -9.36 2.02 5.71
CA ILE A 10 -9.91 2.44 4.41
C ILE A 10 -8.80 2.74 3.41
N ALA A 11 -7.68 3.28 3.87
CA ALA A 11 -6.55 3.61 3.02
C ALA A 11 -5.79 2.38 2.50
N TYR A 12 -6.03 1.19 3.04
CA TYR A 12 -5.25 -0.01 2.72
C TYR A 12 -5.18 -0.32 1.22
N ARG A 13 -6.33 -0.35 0.55
CA ARG A 13 -6.36 -0.68 -0.90
C ARG A 13 -5.64 0.38 -1.74
N SER A 14 -5.80 1.64 -1.38
CA SER A 14 -5.10 2.75 -2.05
C SER A 14 -3.59 2.64 -1.81
N ASN A 15 -3.18 2.31 -0.59
CA ASN A 15 -1.77 2.11 -0.26
C ASN A 15 -1.17 0.97 -1.07
N LYS A 16 -1.89 -0.13 -1.23
CA LYS A 16 -1.45 -1.26 -2.06
C LYS A 16 -1.29 -0.87 -3.52
N ALA A 17 -2.24 -0.10 -4.04
CA ALA A 17 -2.17 0.40 -5.42
C ALA A 17 -0.97 1.33 -5.61
N GLU A 18 -0.75 2.23 -4.67
CA GLU A 18 0.38 3.16 -4.75
C GLU A 18 1.73 2.44 -4.68
N ILE A 19 1.84 1.37 -3.88
CA ILE A 19 3.06 0.54 -3.83
C ILE A 19 3.38 0.01 -5.23
N LEU A 20 2.39 -0.51 -5.95
CA LEU A 20 2.60 -1.01 -7.31
C LEU A 20 3.01 0.10 -8.28
N GLU A 21 2.40 1.29 -8.14
CA GLU A 21 2.77 2.45 -8.95
C GLU A 21 4.21 2.88 -8.68
N LEU A 22 4.61 2.91 -7.41
CA LEU A 22 5.97 3.28 -7.03
C LEU A 22 6.99 2.24 -7.50
N GLU A 23 6.66 0.96 -7.43
CA GLU A 23 7.52 -0.09 -7.98
C GLU A 23 7.78 0.13 -9.47
N TYR A 24 6.73 0.44 -10.22
CA TYR A 24 6.85 0.74 -11.64
C TYR A 24 7.72 1.98 -11.88
N VAL A 25 7.47 3.06 -11.14
CA VAL A 25 8.23 4.31 -11.28
C VAL A 25 9.72 4.09 -10.97
N LEU A 26 10.01 3.37 -9.87
CA LEU A 26 11.38 3.09 -9.46
C LEU A 26 12.14 2.29 -10.52
N GLU A 27 11.47 1.31 -11.13
CA GLU A 27 12.10 0.47 -12.16
C GLU A 27 12.23 1.18 -13.52
N ASN A 28 11.38 2.17 -13.81
CA ASN A 28 11.28 2.75 -15.16
C ASN A 28 11.63 4.23 -15.24
N ARG A 29 12.00 4.89 -14.13
CA ARG A 29 12.32 6.33 -14.16
C ARG A 29 13.47 6.65 -15.13
N TRP A 30 14.43 5.76 -15.24
CA TRP A 30 15.55 5.93 -16.17
C TRP A 30 15.13 5.98 -17.63
N LYS A 31 13.91 5.56 -17.96
CA LYS A 31 13.36 5.61 -19.34
C LYS A 31 12.71 6.95 -19.66
N SER A 32 12.71 7.90 -18.73
CA SER A 32 12.13 9.23 -18.97
C SER A 32 13.01 10.03 -19.93
N ASP A 33 12.52 11.20 -20.33
CA ASP A 33 13.14 12.07 -21.35
C ASP A 33 14.59 12.48 -21.05
N THR A 34 15.01 12.34 -19.78
CA THR A 34 16.39 12.66 -19.40
C THR A 34 17.37 11.52 -19.68
N MET A 35 16.86 10.36 -20.09
CA MET A 35 17.68 9.16 -20.33
C MET A 35 17.82 8.93 -21.83
N ILE A 36 19.04 9.02 -22.32
CA ILE A 36 19.33 8.86 -23.73
C ILE A 36 20.39 7.78 -23.89
N GLY A 37 20.08 6.76 -24.68
CA GLY A 37 21.03 5.72 -25.05
C GLY A 37 20.69 4.35 -24.53
N ASN A 38 21.15 3.33 -25.28
CA ASN A 38 20.87 1.94 -25.01
C ASN A 38 21.95 1.26 -24.15
N ASP A 39 23.04 1.96 -23.86
CA ASP A 39 24.22 1.41 -23.20
C ASP A 39 24.34 1.89 -21.75
N VAL A 40 23.24 1.89 -21.02
CA VAL A 40 23.23 2.32 -19.63
C VAL A 40 23.53 1.14 -18.73
N VAL A 41 24.60 1.25 -17.93
CA VAL A 41 24.91 0.28 -16.89
C VAL A 41 24.22 0.71 -15.61
N PHE A 42 23.54 -0.24 -14.95
CA PHE A 42 22.80 0.02 -13.72
C PHE A 42 23.54 -0.49 -12.50
N ASP A 43 23.53 0.32 -11.45
CA ASP A 43 23.97 -0.04 -10.11
C ASP A 43 22.73 -0.18 -9.22
N TYR A 44 22.59 -1.35 -8.60
CA TYR A 44 21.46 -1.66 -7.73
C TYR A 44 21.79 -1.61 -6.23
N SER A 45 22.97 -1.10 -5.88
CA SER A 45 23.44 -1.09 -4.49
C SER A 45 22.49 -0.32 -3.55
N LYS A 46 21.71 0.63 -4.05
CA LYS A 46 20.77 1.43 -3.25
C LYS A 46 19.36 0.83 -3.17
N GLY A 47 19.15 -0.36 -3.73
CA GLY A 47 17.83 -1.01 -3.75
C GLY A 47 16.92 -0.57 -4.89
N TYR A 48 17.43 0.22 -5.83
CA TYR A 48 16.73 0.62 -7.06
C TYR A 48 17.77 0.82 -8.18
N PRO A 49 17.36 0.77 -9.46
CA PRO A 49 18.30 0.92 -10.57
C PRO A 49 18.84 2.35 -10.66
N MET A 50 20.17 2.46 -10.74
CA MET A 50 20.88 3.73 -10.89
C MET A 50 21.71 3.70 -12.17
N PRO A 51 21.46 4.57 -13.16
CA PRO A 51 22.31 4.69 -14.32
C PRO A 51 23.65 5.32 -13.93
N GLN A 52 24.76 4.71 -14.38
CA GLN A 52 26.10 5.15 -13.99
C GLN A 52 26.66 6.24 -14.88
N THR A 53 26.39 6.19 -16.18
CA THR A 53 26.99 7.16 -17.10
C THR A 53 26.05 7.48 -18.25
N VAL A 54 25.49 8.69 -18.25
CA VAL A 54 24.67 9.20 -19.36
C VAL A 54 24.94 10.69 -19.51
N VAL A 55 25.30 11.11 -20.75
CA VAL A 55 25.51 12.53 -21.04
C VAL A 55 24.18 13.27 -21.00
N GLY A 56 24.13 14.37 -20.26
CA GLY A 56 22.92 15.16 -20.08
C GLY A 56 21.96 14.66 -19.00
N PHE A 57 22.33 13.61 -18.30
CA PHE A 57 21.52 13.04 -17.21
C PHE A 57 21.75 13.82 -15.90
N ASP A 58 20.67 14.25 -15.27
CA ASP A 58 20.74 14.90 -13.95
C ASP A 58 20.72 13.81 -12.86
N GLN A 59 21.91 13.34 -12.51
CA GLN A 59 22.08 12.27 -11.54
C GLN A 59 21.57 12.64 -10.16
N LYS A 60 21.82 13.87 -9.72
CA LYS A 60 21.38 14.32 -8.39
C LYS A 60 19.86 14.34 -8.29
N LYS A 61 19.19 14.82 -9.32
CA LYS A 61 17.72 14.85 -9.37
C LYS A 61 17.16 13.43 -9.40
N TYR A 62 17.77 12.55 -10.20
CA TYR A 62 17.37 11.16 -10.30
C TYR A 62 17.48 10.46 -8.93
N GLU A 63 18.63 10.58 -8.26
CA GLU A 63 18.85 9.98 -6.95
C GLU A 63 17.84 10.48 -5.92
N ARG A 64 17.61 11.80 -5.90
CA ARG A 64 16.67 12.40 -4.96
C ARG A 64 15.25 11.86 -5.14
N LEU A 65 14.81 11.74 -6.39
CA LEU A 65 13.48 11.24 -6.70
C LEU A 65 13.36 9.75 -6.37
N GLN A 66 14.41 8.97 -6.68
CA GLN A 66 14.44 7.55 -6.37
C GLN A 66 14.40 7.32 -4.85
N GLU A 67 15.19 8.06 -4.07
CA GLU A 67 15.18 7.95 -2.61
C GLU A 67 13.84 8.35 -2.01
N ARG A 68 13.26 9.44 -2.51
CA ARG A 68 11.94 9.90 -2.05
C ARG A 68 10.90 8.80 -2.24
N ASP A 69 10.84 8.23 -3.42
CA ASP A 69 9.82 7.24 -3.76
C ASP A 69 10.09 5.89 -3.11
N LEU A 70 11.35 5.53 -2.94
CA LEU A 70 11.71 4.31 -2.21
C LEU A 70 11.30 4.42 -0.74
N ASN A 71 11.55 5.57 -0.11
CA ASN A 71 11.16 5.79 1.27
C ASN A 71 9.64 5.77 1.44
N ARG A 72 8.91 6.37 0.50
CA ARG A 72 7.45 6.34 0.50
C ARG A 72 6.93 4.92 0.37
N LYS A 73 7.51 4.13 -0.56
CA LYS A 73 7.15 2.73 -0.75
C LYS A 73 7.35 1.93 0.53
N LYS A 74 8.50 2.10 1.19
CA LYS A 74 8.80 1.39 2.45
C LYS A 74 7.79 1.75 3.55
N TRP A 75 7.42 3.02 3.65
CA TRP A 75 6.44 3.47 4.62
C TRP A 75 5.07 2.83 4.36
N LEU A 76 4.65 2.82 3.09
CA LEU A 76 3.38 2.20 2.69
C LEU A 76 3.37 0.69 2.94
N GLU A 77 4.47 0.01 2.64
CA GLU A 77 4.60 -1.42 2.90
C GLU A 77 4.48 -1.73 4.39
N LYS A 78 5.12 -0.93 5.23
CA LYS A 78 5.03 -1.09 6.68
C LYS A 78 3.62 -0.84 7.17
N GLU A 79 2.96 0.20 6.67
CA GLU A 79 1.57 0.52 7.04
C GLU A 79 0.63 -0.61 6.65
N CYS A 80 0.77 -1.16 5.44
CA CYS A 80 -0.03 -2.29 5.00
C CYS A 80 0.21 -3.54 5.85
N GLU A 81 1.46 -3.80 6.21
CA GLU A 81 1.81 -4.93 7.07
C GLU A 81 1.17 -4.81 8.45
N GLU A 82 1.20 -3.62 9.05
CA GLU A 82 0.55 -3.36 10.34
C GLU A 82 -0.96 -3.59 10.28
N ILE A 83 -1.59 -3.15 9.19
CA ILE A 83 -3.03 -3.36 8.98
C ILE A 83 -3.34 -4.85 8.83
N GLU A 84 -2.56 -5.56 8.03
CA GLU A 84 -2.74 -7.01 7.82
C GLU A 84 -2.59 -7.78 9.14
N GLU A 85 -1.58 -7.46 9.94
CA GLU A 85 -1.37 -8.08 11.24
C GLU A 85 -2.50 -7.78 12.20
N PHE A 86 -2.99 -6.55 12.21
CA PHE A 86 -4.12 -6.15 13.05
C PHE A 86 -5.36 -6.99 12.73
N VAL A 87 -5.69 -7.12 11.45
CA VAL A 87 -6.88 -7.87 11.01
C VAL A 87 -6.72 -9.36 11.31
N GLU A 88 -5.55 -9.93 11.03
CA GLU A 88 -5.30 -11.34 11.31
C GLU A 88 -5.32 -11.65 12.82
N GLY A 89 -5.03 -10.65 13.65
CA GLY A 89 -5.07 -10.79 15.11
C GLY A 89 -6.46 -10.71 15.73
N ILE A 90 -7.52 -10.45 14.96
CA ILE A 90 -8.87 -10.38 15.48
C ILE A 90 -9.32 -11.79 15.91
N PRO A 91 -9.65 -11.99 17.20
CA PRO A 91 -9.95 -13.35 17.70
C PRO A 91 -11.30 -13.89 17.22
N ASP A 92 -12.30 -13.03 17.05
CA ASP A 92 -13.62 -13.47 16.58
C ASP A 92 -13.64 -13.68 15.07
N SER A 93 -14.00 -14.87 14.63
CA SER A 93 -14.01 -15.24 13.22
C SER A 93 -14.93 -14.35 12.38
N ILE A 94 -16.12 -14.04 12.87
CA ILE A 94 -17.08 -13.21 12.14
C ILE A 94 -16.54 -11.80 11.98
N THR A 95 -16.04 -11.20 13.05
CA THR A 95 -15.45 -9.86 13.03
C THR A 95 -14.23 -9.82 12.10
N ARG A 96 -13.36 -10.81 12.19
CA ARG A 96 -12.19 -10.91 11.32
C ARG A 96 -12.58 -10.98 9.84
N ARG A 97 -13.59 -11.80 9.51
CA ARG A 97 -14.10 -11.89 8.13
C ARG A 97 -14.68 -10.57 7.64
N ILE A 98 -15.42 -9.86 8.51
CA ILE A 98 -15.97 -8.54 8.17
C ILE A 98 -14.84 -7.57 7.82
N PHE A 99 -13.80 -7.49 8.65
CA PHE A 99 -12.66 -6.60 8.39
C PHE A 99 -11.94 -6.98 7.10
N ARG A 100 -11.72 -8.26 6.86
CA ARG A 100 -11.06 -8.73 5.64
C ARG A 100 -11.86 -8.38 4.40
N ILE A 101 -13.13 -8.69 4.38
CA ILE A 101 -13.97 -8.45 3.21
C ILE A 101 -14.13 -6.96 2.95
N TYR A 102 -14.33 -6.18 4.00
CA TYR A 102 -14.61 -4.75 3.86
C TYR A 102 -13.38 -3.91 3.56
N PHE A 103 -12.22 -4.23 4.14
CA PHE A 103 -11.03 -3.39 4.06
C PHE A 103 -9.88 -3.99 3.25
N ILE A 104 -9.73 -5.30 3.23
CA ILE A 104 -8.50 -5.96 2.76
C ILE A 104 -8.70 -6.62 1.40
N ASP A 105 -9.68 -7.50 1.28
CA ASP A 105 -9.84 -8.35 0.10
C ASP A 105 -10.26 -7.56 -1.13
N GLY A 106 -9.70 -7.91 -2.29
CA GLY A 106 -10.01 -7.27 -3.55
C GLY A 106 -9.32 -5.92 -3.73
N ARG A 107 -9.54 -5.31 -4.88
CA ARG A 107 -8.91 -4.05 -5.26
C ARG A 107 -9.83 -2.85 -5.14
N LYS A 108 -11.14 -3.09 -5.11
CA LYS A 108 -12.16 -2.04 -5.10
C LYS A 108 -12.87 -1.98 -3.76
N PRO A 109 -13.32 -0.79 -3.33
CA PRO A 109 -14.13 -0.67 -2.13
C PRO A 109 -15.39 -1.53 -2.23
N VAL A 110 -15.79 -2.09 -1.09
CA VAL A 110 -16.96 -2.95 -0.98
C VAL A 110 -18.02 -2.24 -0.13
N LYS A 111 -19.27 -2.36 -0.52
CA LYS A 111 -20.38 -1.77 0.25
C LYS A 111 -20.69 -2.64 1.46
N GLN A 112 -21.13 -2.00 2.55
CA GLN A 112 -21.49 -2.71 3.77
C GLN A 112 -22.60 -3.74 3.55
N LYS A 113 -23.55 -3.44 2.67
CA LYS A 113 -24.64 -4.39 2.33
C LYS A 113 -24.11 -5.70 1.71
N ASP A 114 -23.03 -5.61 0.94
CA ASP A 114 -22.44 -6.79 0.31
C ASP A 114 -21.68 -7.63 1.34
N VAL A 115 -21.02 -6.97 2.29
CA VAL A 115 -20.40 -7.66 3.42
C VAL A 115 -21.45 -8.36 4.26
N ALA A 116 -22.55 -7.67 4.55
CA ALA A 116 -23.66 -8.22 5.33
C ALA A 116 -24.21 -9.49 4.71
N LYS A 117 -24.38 -9.53 3.39
CA LYS A 117 -24.83 -10.72 2.66
C LYS A 117 -23.86 -11.88 2.82
N LYS A 118 -22.55 -11.62 2.73
CA LYS A 118 -21.53 -12.67 2.83
C LYS A 118 -21.43 -13.29 4.21
N VAL A 119 -21.65 -12.49 5.26
CA VAL A 119 -21.56 -12.97 6.65
C VAL A 119 -22.94 -13.26 7.27
N HIS A 120 -24.02 -13.14 6.48
CA HIS A 120 -25.40 -13.42 6.90
C HIS A 120 -25.83 -12.58 8.10
N MET A 121 -25.59 -11.26 8.01
CA MET A 121 -25.94 -10.29 9.07
C MET A 121 -26.67 -9.08 8.47
N ASP A 122 -27.32 -8.31 9.33
CA ASP A 122 -27.91 -7.04 8.92
C ASP A 122 -26.85 -6.01 8.62
N GLN A 123 -27.09 -5.15 7.63
CA GLN A 123 -26.16 -4.09 7.26
C GLN A 123 -25.82 -3.18 8.43
N SER A 124 -26.79 -2.83 9.25
CA SER A 124 -26.57 -1.99 10.44
C SER A 124 -25.60 -2.62 11.45
N SER A 125 -25.57 -3.93 11.51
CA SER A 125 -24.67 -4.67 12.42
C SER A 125 -23.22 -4.61 11.96
N ILE A 126 -22.95 -4.47 10.68
CA ILE A 126 -21.60 -4.44 10.13
C ILE A 126 -20.82 -3.24 10.67
N SER A 127 -21.37 -2.04 10.51
CA SER A 127 -20.72 -0.82 10.99
C SER A 127 -20.51 -0.86 12.50
N ARG A 128 -21.50 -1.36 13.22
CA ARG A 128 -21.45 -1.46 14.68
C ARG A 128 -20.34 -2.40 15.14
N LYS A 129 -20.21 -3.57 14.52
CA LYS A 129 -19.14 -4.51 14.87
C LYS A 129 -17.75 -3.94 14.58
N ILE A 130 -17.58 -3.20 13.49
CA ILE A 130 -16.33 -2.54 13.17
C ILE A 130 -15.98 -1.51 14.24
N ASP A 131 -16.91 -0.62 14.56
CA ASP A 131 -16.68 0.45 15.52
C ASP A 131 -16.42 -0.10 16.92
N ASP A 132 -17.19 -1.11 17.36
CA ASP A 132 -17.03 -1.71 18.66
C ASP A 132 -15.65 -2.37 18.81
N TYR A 133 -15.21 -3.10 17.81
CA TYR A 133 -13.88 -3.72 17.86
C TYR A 133 -12.78 -2.66 17.92
N LEU A 134 -12.87 -1.62 17.10
CA LEU A 134 -11.86 -0.56 17.09
C LEU A 134 -11.79 0.21 18.41
N LYS A 135 -12.90 0.33 19.13
CA LYS A 135 -12.91 0.97 20.44
C LYS A 135 -12.18 0.15 21.50
N THR A 136 -12.24 -1.18 21.40
CA THR A 136 -11.66 -2.08 22.40
C THR A 136 -10.23 -2.50 22.07
N ALA A 137 -9.81 -2.27 20.86
CA ALA A 137 -8.49 -2.69 20.38
C ALA A 137 -7.36 -1.78 20.86
#